data_41b276d905fcbb19d73eb8d9b3a12eed
#
_entry.id   41b276d905fcbb19d73eb8d9b3a12eed
#
_cell.length_a   1.000
_cell.length_b   1.000
_cell.length_c   1.000
_cell.angle_alpha   90.00
_cell.angle_beta   90.00
_cell.angle_gamma   90.00
#
_symmetry.space_group_name_H-M   'P 1'
#
loop_
_entity.id
_entity.type
_entity.pdbx_description
1 polymer ?
#
loop_
_entity_poly.entity_id
_entity_poly.type
_entity_poly.pdbx_seq_one_letter_code
_entity_poly.pdbx_strand_id
1 'polypeptide(L)'
;MAETLYIRIGSQAEDNIHWLIKSSADEEIIASGELANASELTALTEKAHTRAVTVLVPACDVVLKSLMVPSKSARAMRLAVPYMLEEELAQDVEQLFFAYAEVNTASSSEETSNNCHTAAVDRSLMQEWLQWLSDAEIHCNKMLPDVLAMPLIENGCSAIVLDEQIIIRQSAWQGMTIDFPAWPVVSRQLINRAQNSDEQSEANVHTDEANDYSFCAYSSLPGGASELNIQTMPEELPLALLAEHGQKQSFNLRQGEFQYKEKRSPVLANWLWAAGFAVFALLLTVGAKGSKLLQLTAQIETVEQQIVSNYKSAFPNTQKVRINTVKSQLKRQISQVGGGDNQAGFLSMLSKIRPAFSAVPELKPESLKFDGKRQEIRIQAVASDYQHFEKFKNEVLKTKLSVNQGAQNNQGDEVSGSFSISE
;
A
#
# COMPACT_ATOMS: atom_id res chain seq x y z
N MET A 1 -18.32 -5.67 13.85
CA MET A 1 -19.63 -5.04 13.54
C MET A 1 -19.39 -3.54 13.61
N ALA A 2 -19.89 -2.79 12.64
CA ALA A 2 -19.72 -1.34 12.65
C ALA A 2 -20.81 -0.73 13.54
N GLU A 3 -20.45 -0.10 14.63
CA GLU A 3 -21.34 0.61 15.53
C GLU A 3 -21.17 2.11 15.29
N THR A 4 -22.26 2.85 15.37
CA THR A 4 -22.27 4.31 15.21
C THR A 4 -22.83 4.95 16.47
N LEU A 5 -22.12 5.97 16.98
CA LEU A 5 -22.58 6.82 18.06
C LEU A 5 -23.26 8.06 17.46
N TYR A 6 -24.52 8.25 17.79
CA TYR A 6 -25.30 9.45 17.45
C TYR A 6 -25.37 10.35 18.68
N ILE A 7 -25.10 11.64 18.49
CA ILE A 7 -25.17 12.64 19.56
C ILE A 7 -25.99 13.81 19.03
N ARG A 8 -27.09 14.14 19.64
CA ARG A 8 -27.81 15.40 19.38
C ARG A 8 -27.43 16.41 20.44
N ILE A 9 -26.71 17.45 20.01
CA ILE A 9 -26.28 18.59 20.86
C ILE A 9 -27.35 19.66 20.88
N GLY A 10 -27.33 20.53 21.89
CA GLY A 10 -28.21 21.70 22.00
C GLY A 10 -27.66 22.94 21.29
N SER A 11 -28.44 24.00 21.30
CA SER A 11 -28.04 25.31 20.84
C SER A 11 -27.05 25.99 21.80
N GLN A 12 -27.22 25.76 23.10
CA GLN A 12 -26.39 26.32 24.18
C GLN A 12 -25.67 25.22 24.96
N ALA A 13 -24.62 25.62 25.67
CA ALA A 13 -23.81 24.67 26.45
C ALA A 13 -24.57 23.99 27.60
N GLU A 14 -25.62 24.65 28.10
CA GLU A 14 -26.48 24.23 29.20
C GLU A 14 -27.63 23.34 28.75
N ASP A 15 -27.84 23.19 27.45
CA ASP A 15 -28.91 22.36 26.92
C ASP A 15 -28.62 20.85 27.08
N ASN A 16 -29.68 20.07 27.20
CA ASN A 16 -29.59 18.61 27.26
C ASN A 16 -29.01 18.03 25.97
N ILE A 17 -28.19 17.03 26.12
CA ILE A 17 -27.57 16.30 25.01
C ILE A 17 -28.08 14.85 25.04
N HIS A 18 -28.64 14.43 23.94
CA HIS A 18 -29.09 13.06 23.75
C HIS A 18 -28.05 12.25 22.99
N TRP A 19 -27.83 11.00 23.42
CA TRP A 19 -26.92 10.13 22.71
C TRP A 19 -27.49 8.71 22.56
N LEU A 20 -27.09 8.03 21.49
CA LEU A 20 -27.53 6.67 21.16
C LEU A 20 -26.43 5.95 20.41
N ILE A 21 -26.20 4.69 20.76
CA ILE A 21 -25.35 3.77 20.02
C ILE A 21 -26.23 2.78 19.29
N LYS A 22 -26.11 2.73 17.95
CA LYS A 22 -26.84 1.81 17.08
C LYS A 22 -25.85 0.88 16.36
N SER A 23 -26.18 -0.43 16.29
CA SER A 23 -25.49 -1.38 15.43
C SER A 23 -25.89 -1.15 13.98
N SER A 24 -24.91 -1.07 13.06
CA SER A 24 -25.19 -0.91 11.63
C SER A 24 -25.63 -2.23 10.95
N ALA A 25 -25.40 -3.38 11.60
CA ALA A 25 -25.70 -4.67 11.03
C ALA A 25 -27.14 -5.13 11.35
N ASP A 26 -27.57 -4.94 12.59
CA ASP A 26 -28.84 -5.50 13.10
C ASP A 26 -29.88 -4.41 13.37
N GLU A 27 -29.54 -3.15 13.13
CA GLU A 27 -30.34 -1.96 13.46
C GLU A 27 -30.75 -1.85 14.93
N GLU A 28 -30.15 -2.63 15.82
CA GLU A 28 -30.46 -2.65 17.24
C GLU A 28 -29.82 -1.47 17.98
N ILE A 29 -30.56 -0.96 18.97
CA ILE A 29 -30.06 0.05 19.90
C ILE A 29 -29.28 -0.67 20.99
N ILE A 30 -27.96 -0.38 21.06
CA ILE A 30 -27.07 -0.97 22.06
C ILE A 30 -27.17 -0.23 23.40
N ALA A 31 -27.19 1.09 23.34
CA ALA A 31 -27.28 1.95 24.50
C ALA A 31 -27.81 3.34 24.11
N SER A 32 -28.48 4.01 25.02
CA SER A 32 -28.89 5.40 24.87
C SER A 32 -28.87 6.10 26.21
N GLY A 33 -28.90 7.42 26.21
CA GLY A 33 -28.96 8.21 27.41
C GLY A 33 -28.95 9.71 27.13
N GLU A 34 -28.97 10.48 28.21
CA GLU A 34 -28.99 11.92 28.21
C GLU A 34 -27.84 12.46 29.06
N LEU A 35 -27.35 13.64 28.73
CA LEU A 35 -26.38 14.41 29.47
C LEU A 35 -26.98 15.79 29.73
N ALA A 36 -26.76 16.35 30.92
CA ALA A 36 -27.40 17.59 31.32
C ALA A 36 -26.82 18.84 30.64
N ASN A 37 -25.62 18.74 30.06
CA ASN A 37 -24.94 19.87 29.44
C ASN A 37 -23.71 19.42 28.62
N ALA A 38 -23.12 20.36 27.86
CA ALA A 38 -21.97 20.07 27.01
C ALA A 38 -20.70 19.61 27.76
N SER A 39 -20.51 20.03 29.02
CA SER A 39 -19.34 19.64 29.81
C SER A 39 -19.33 18.13 30.14
N GLU A 40 -20.51 17.49 30.15
CA GLU A 40 -20.64 16.06 30.39
C GLU A 40 -20.34 15.19 29.17
N LEU A 41 -20.10 15.77 27.98
CA LEU A 41 -19.69 15.03 26.78
C LEU A 41 -18.47 14.14 27.02
N THR A 42 -17.62 14.48 27.98
CA THR A 42 -16.47 13.65 28.39
C THR A 42 -16.86 12.25 28.82
N ALA A 43 -18.08 12.01 29.28
CA ALA A 43 -18.61 10.68 29.60
C ALA A 43 -18.77 9.78 28.37
N LEU A 44 -18.76 10.37 27.17
CA LEU A 44 -18.87 9.64 25.91
C LEU A 44 -17.51 9.37 25.23
N THR A 45 -16.41 9.89 25.75
CA THR A 45 -15.07 9.76 25.13
C THR A 45 -14.72 8.32 24.81
N GLU A 46 -14.85 7.40 25.79
CA GLU A 46 -14.54 5.97 25.57
C GLU A 46 -15.48 5.33 24.53
N LYS A 47 -16.77 5.73 24.54
CA LYS A 47 -17.76 5.22 23.59
C LYS A 47 -17.50 5.72 22.17
N ALA A 48 -17.00 6.96 22.03
CA ALA A 48 -16.66 7.58 20.75
C ALA A 48 -15.36 7.06 20.15
N HIS A 49 -14.40 6.61 20.98
CA HIS A 49 -13.05 6.27 20.54
C HIS A 49 -13.00 5.11 19.51
N THR A 50 -13.92 4.18 19.60
CA THR A 50 -13.96 2.96 18.75
C THR A 50 -15.09 2.99 17.71
N ARG A 51 -15.86 4.08 17.64
CA ARG A 51 -17.08 4.18 16.83
C ARG A 51 -17.03 5.37 15.89
N ALA A 52 -17.73 5.26 14.77
CA ALA A 52 -18.04 6.43 13.96
C ALA A 52 -19.02 7.32 14.74
N VAL A 53 -18.79 8.64 14.73
CA VAL A 53 -19.65 9.59 15.44
C VAL A 53 -20.39 10.46 14.45
N THR A 54 -21.72 10.48 14.57
CA THR A 54 -22.61 11.40 13.85
C THR A 54 -23.25 12.36 14.85
N VAL A 55 -23.08 13.65 14.62
CA VAL A 55 -23.65 14.70 15.46
C VAL A 55 -24.85 15.31 14.75
N LEU A 56 -25.96 15.44 15.47
CA LEU A 56 -27.13 16.14 15.07
C LEU A 56 -27.17 17.51 15.76
N VAL A 57 -27.39 18.56 15.00
CA VAL A 57 -27.49 19.94 15.49
C VAL A 57 -28.92 20.45 15.37
N PRO A 58 -29.39 21.33 16.26
CA PRO A 58 -30.74 21.87 16.20
C PRO A 58 -30.98 22.64 14.90
N ALA A 59 -32.10 22.34 14.22
CA ALA A 59 -32.41 23.04 12.97
C ALA A 59 -32.90 24.48 13.18
N CYS A 60 -33.20 24.92 14.42
CA CYS A 60 -33.45 26.33 14.71
C CYS A 60 -32.21 27.19 14.49
N ASP A 61 -31.02 26.64 14.59
CA ASP A 61 -29.73 27.32 14.40
C ASP A 61 -29.17 27.22 12.98
N VAL A 62 -29.84 26.46 12.10
CA VAL A 62 -29.39 26.19 10.74
C VAL A 62 -30.46 26.60 9.73
N VAL A 63 -30.15 27.58 8.92
CA VAL A 63 -31.04 28.04 7.86
C VAL A 63 -30.87 27.14 6.63
N LEU A 64 -31.90 26.40 6.28
CA LEU A 64 -31.94 25.54 5.07
C LEU A 64 -32.62 26.29 3.92
N LYS A 65 -31.94 26.43 2.79
CA LYS A 65 -32.43 27.12 1.60
C LYS A 65 -32.17 26.32 0.32
N SER A 66 -33.12 26.43 -0.59
CA SER A 66 -33.00 25.91 -1.95
C SER A 66 -33.06 27.07 -2.92
N LEU A 67 -32.05 27.27 -3.73
CA LEU A 67 -31.90 28.39 -4.65
C LEU A 67 -31.71 27.89 -6.08
N MET A 68 -32.29 28.63 -7.02
CA MET A 68 -31.97 28.46 -8.44
C MET A 68 -30.78 29.35 -8.80
N VAL A 69 -29.61 28.78 -8.97
CA VAL A 69 -28.40 29.51 -9.30
C VAL A 69 -28.12 29.44 -10.79
N PRO A 70 -27.96 30.57 -11.51
CA PRO A 70 -27.71 30.59 -12.96
C PRO A 70 -26.25 30.26 -13.30
N SER A 71 -25.70 29.19 -12.71
CA SER A 71 -24.33 28.74 -12.95
C SER A 71 -24.24 27.24 -12.92
N LYS A 72 -23.47 26.67 -13.86
CA LYS A 72 -23.15 25.23 -13.90
C LYS A 72 -21.90 24.87 -13.10
N SER A 73 -21.12 25.85 -12.67
CA SER A 73 -19.88 25.62 -11.93
C SER A 73 -20.14 25.62 -10.42
N ALA A 74 -19.82 24.52 -9.74
CA ALA A 74 -19.92 24.42 -8.28
C ALA A 74 -19.12 25.53 -7.54
N ARG A 75 -18.00 25.96 -8.10
CA ARG A 75 -17.22 27.07 -7.54
C ARG A 75 -17.94 28.41 -7.67
N ALA A 76 -18.54 28.69 -8.82
CA ALA A 76 -19.29 29.94 -9.03
C ALA A 76 -20.56 29.95 -8.18
N MET A 77 -21.26 28.81 -8.03
CA MET A 77 -22.41 28.70 -7.14
C MET A 77 -22.04 29.01 -5.69
N ARG A 78 -20.97 28.45 -5.16
CA ARG A 78 -20.49 28.70 -3.80
C ARG A 78 -20.13 30.17 -3.55
N LEU A 79 -19.71 30.91 -4.58
CA LEU A 79 -19.40 32.32 -4.47
C LEU A 79 -20.66 33.22 -4.57
N ALA A 80 -21.67 32.81 -5.35
CA ALA A 80 -22.88 33.57 -5.58
C ALA A 80 -23.93 33.40 -4.47
N VAL A 81 -24.09 32.19 -3.94
CA VAL A 81 -25.14 31.84 -2.97
C VAL A 81 -25.17 32.74 -1.72
N PRO A 82 -24.04 33.09 -1.04
CA PRO A 82 -24.09 33.96 0.11
C PRO A 82 -24.74 35.34 -0.21
N TYR A 83 -24.34 35.94 -1.33
CA TYR A 83 -24.88 37.26 -1.75
C TYR A 83 -26.34 37.17 -2.21
N MET A 84 -26.76 36.03 -2.79
CA MET A 84 -28.16 35.83 -3.18
C MET A 84 -29.08 35.66 -1.96
N LEU A 85 -28.54 35.23 -0.83
CA LEU A 85 -29.28 35.04 0.43
C LEU A 85 -29.17 36.23 1.37
N GLU A 86 -28.34 37.22 1.09
CA GLU A 86 -28.05 38.37 1.98
C GLU A 86 -29.32 39.10 2.44
N GLU A 87 -30.28 39.29 1.54
CA GLU A 87 -31.55 39.93 1.88
C GLU A 87 -32.53 39.06 2.67
N GLU A 88 -32.32 37.73 2.63
CA GLU A 88 -33.21 36.75 3.30
C GLU A 88 -32.69 36.31 4.67
N LEU A 89 -31.42 36.62 5.00
CA LEU A 89 -30.77 36.25 6.23
C LEU A 89 -30.79 37.37 7.25
N ALA A 90 -30.98 37.03 8.51
CA ALA A 90 -31.02 38.00 9.60
C ALA A 90 -29.62 38.48 10.03
N GLN A 91 -28.59 37.78 9.64
CA GLN A 91 -27.18 38.04 9.99
C GLN A 91 -26.38 38.35 8.73
N ASP A 92 -25.25 39.02 8.92
CA ASP A 92 -24.29 39.33 7.88
C ASP A 92 -23.70 38.00 7.31
N VAL A 93 -23.68 37.88 5.99
CA VAL A 93 -23.19 36.70 5.29
C VAL A 93 -21.73 36.36 5.59
N GLU A 94 -20.93 37.35 6.01
CA GLU A 94 -19.54 37.18 6.42
C GLU A 94 -19.42 36.43 7.76
N GLN A 95 -20.44 36.54 8.63
CA GLN A 95 -20.50 35.82 9.91
C GLN A 95 -21.04 34.41 9.79
N LEU A 96 -21.62 34.08 8.64
CA LEU A 96 -22.22 32.78 8.40
C LEU A 96 -21.24 31.83 7.69
N PHE A 97 -21.37 30.57 8.01
CA PHE A 97 -20.75 29.45 7.30
C PHE A 97 -21.80 28.78 6.40
N PHE A 98 -21.45 28.59 5.15
CA PHE A 98 -22.32 27.94 4.16
C PHE A 98 -21.83 26.54 3.81
N ALA A 99 -22.68 25.53 4.00
CA ALA A 99 -22.46 24.17 3.55
C ALA A 99 -23.44 23.84 2.41
N TYR A 100 -23.00 23.06 1.43
CA TYR A 100 -23.74 22.77 0.22
C TYR A 100 -24.03 21.27 0.12
N ALA A 101 -25.25 20.91 -0.25
CA ALA A 101 -25.54 19.53 -0.60
C ALA A 101 -24.93 19.21 -1.98
N GLU A 102 -24.50 17.94 -2.16
CA GLU A 102 -24.02 17.50 -3.45
C GLU A 102 -25.16 17.58 -4.48
N VAL A 103 -24.91 18.31 -5.56
CA VAL A 103 -25.84 18.41 -6.68
C VAL A 103 -25.69 17.12 -7.48
N ASN A 104 -26.67 16.22 -7.40
CA ASN A 104 -26.74 15.08 -8.30
C ASN A 104 -27.05 15.57 -9.72
N THR A 105 -26.02 15.74 -10.53
CA THR A 105 -26.13 16.10 -11.96
C THR A 105 -26.66 14.97 -12.84
N ALA A 106 -27.23 13.92 -12.26
CA ALA A 106 -27.59 12.68 -12.97
C ALA A 106 -29.02 12.64 -13.53
N SER A 107 -29.85 13.68 -13.40
CA SER A 107 -31.17 13.74 -14.09
C SER A 107 -31.09 14.66 -15.30
N SER A 108 -30.71 14.06 -16.40
CA SER A 108 -30.73 14.62 -17.73
C SER A 108 -32.17 14.74 -18.28
N SER A 109 -32.75 15.88 -18.18
CA SER A 109 -33.76 16.38 -19.11
C SER A 109 -33.52 17.86 -19.29
N GLU A 110 -33.69 18.32 -20.51
CA GLU A 110 -33.16 19.55 -21.12
C GLU A 110 -33.55 20.91 -20.50
N GLU A 111 -34.09 20.97 -19.31
CA GLU A 111 -34.28 22.24 -18.57
C GLU A 111 -33.42 22.23 -17.32
N THR A 112 -32.26 22.85 -17.47
CA THR A 112 -31.21 22.97 -16.44
C THR A 112 -31.61 23.98 -15.36
N SER A 113 -32.52 23.63 -14.48
CA SER A 113 -32.64 24.33 -13.20
C SER A 113 -31.59 23.75 -12.23
N ASN A 114 -30.49 24.45 -12.08
CA ASN A 114 -29.47 24.10 -11.10
C ASN A 114 -29.95 24.48 -9.69
N ASN A 115 -30.77 23.64 -9.08
CA ASN A 115 -31.16 23.80 -7.70
C ASN A 115 -29.93 23.58 -6.81
N CYS A 116 -29.52 24.61 -6.11
CA CYS A 116 -28.49 24.55 -5.09
C CYS A 116 -29.15 24.47 -3.72
N HIS A 117 -28.94 23.37 -3.03
CA HIS A 117 -29.34 23.22 -1.63
C HIS A 117 -28.21 23.66 -0.72
N THR A 118 -28.49 24.59 0.18
CA THR A 118 -27.49 25.13 1.09
C THR A 118 -28.00 25.17 2.52
N ALA A 119 -27.11 25.01 3.47
CA ALA A 119 -27.33 25.21 4.88
C ALA A 119 -26.40 26.33 5.35
N ALA A 120 -26.97 27.36 5.99
CA ALA A 120 -26.21 28.42 6.60
C ALA A 120 -26.31 28.36 8.13
N VAL A 121 -25.18 28.50 8.81
CA VAL A 121 -25.09 28.49 10.27
C VAL A 121 -24.11 29.56 10.74
N ASP A 122 -24.36 30.15 11.91
CA ASP A 122 -23.44 31.10 12.52
C ASP A 122 -22.06 30.45 12.72
N ARG A 123 -21.01 31.12 12.25
CA ARG A 123 -19.64 30.62 12.30
C ARG A 123 -19.13 30.45 13.73
N SER A 124 -19.53 31.34 14.65
CA SER A 124 -19.16 31.24 16.05
C SER A 124 -19.82 30.04 16.71
N LEU A 125 -21.10 29.81 16.45
CA LEU A 125 -21.83 28.64 16.98
C LEU A 125 -21.27 27.34 16.44
N MET A 126 -20.93 27.26 15.16
CA MET A 126 -20.25 26.10 14.59
C MET A 126 -18.90 25.82 15.25
N GLN A 127 -18.16 26.91 15.60
CA GLN A 127 -16.90 26.76 16.36
C GLN A 127 -17.14 26.27 17.78
N GLU A 128 -18.16 26.75 18.46
CA GLU A 128 -18.53 26.32 19.82
C GLU A 128 -18.91 24.84 19.85
N TRP A 129 -19.77 24.38 18.97
CA TRP A 129 -20.12 22.96 18.85
C TRP A 129 -18.90 22.07 18.65
N LEU A 130 -17.99 22.49 17.76
CA LEU A 130 -16.75 21.75 17.51
C LEU A 130 -15.80 21.83 18.69
N GLN A 131 -15.78 22.91 19.44
CA GLN A 131 -14.99 23.05 20.66
C GLN A 131 -15.48 22.10 21.75
N TRP A 132 -16.79 22.01 22.00
CA TRP A 132 -17.35 21.07 22.99
C TRP A 132 -16.98 19.62 22.67
N LEU A 133 -17.06 19.24 21.39
CA LEU A 133 -16.65 17.91 20.95
C LEU A 133 -15.13 17.68 21.11
N SER A 134 -14.34 18.70 20.79
CA SER A 134 -12.87 18.65 20.92
C SER A 134 -12.43 18.55 22.36
N ASP A 135 -13.06 19.28 23.28
CA ASP A 135 -12.76 19.26 24.72
C ASP A 135 -13.09 17.88 25.33
N ALA A 136 -14.08 17.19 24.78
CA ALA A 136 -14.44 15.83 25.12
C ALA A 136 -13.64 14.76 24.34
N GLU A 137 -12.65 15.14 23.53
CA GLU A 137 -11.88 14.25 22.64
C GLU A 137 -12.75 13.40 21.68
N ILE A 138 -13.93 13.91 21.32
CA ILE A 138 -14.88 13.24 20.43
C ILE A 138 -14.61 13.68 18.98
N HIS A 139 -14.23 12.72 18.15
CA HIS A 139 -14.01 12.97 16.72
C HIS A 139 -15.30 12.77 15.92
N CYS A 140 -15.95 13.89 15.58
CA CYS A 140 -17.16 13.86 14.76
C CYS A 140 -16.83 13.71 13.28
N ASN A 141 -17.33 12.67 12.65
CA ASN A 141 -17.13 12.42 11.21
C ASN A 141 -18.21 13.09 10.36
N LYS A 142 -19.43 13.16 10.87
CA LYS A 142 -20.60 13.71 10.19
C LYS A 142 -21.40 14.59 11.14
N MET A 143 -21.78 15.75 10.66
CA MET A 143 -22.63 16.68 11.38
C MET A 143 -23.79 17.12 10.47
N LEU A 144 -25.00 17.07 10.98
CA LEU A 144 -26.17 17.31 10.17
C LEU A 144 -27.30 17.94 10.99
N PRO A 145 -28.11 18.85 10.43
CA PRO A 145 -29.31 19.36 11.10
C PRO A 145 -30.30 18.24 11.42
N ASP A 146 -30.83 18.21 12.63
CA ASP A 146 -31.74 17.16 13.12
C ASP A 146 -32.97 16.97 12.23
N VAL A 147 -33.51 18.05 11.68
CA VAL A 147 -34.64 18.02 10.75
C VAL A 147 -34.34 17.22 9.46
N LEU A 148 -33.12 17.23 8.96
CA LEU A 148 -32.76 16.42 7.78
C LEU A 148 -32.64 14.92 8.11
N ALA A 149 -32.54 14.59 9.37
CA ALA A 149 -32.56 13.24 9.89
C ALA A 149 -33.97 12.69 10.15
N MET A 150 -35.03 13.50 10.01
CA MET A 150 -36.42 13.06 10.07
C MET A 150 -36.83 12.28 8.82
N PRO A 151 -37.84 11.41 8.90
CA PRO A 151 -38.44 10.76 7.72
C PRO A 151 -38.95 11.79 6.72
N LEU A 152 -38.70 11.56 5.42
CA LEU A 152 -39.25 12.36 4.35
C LEU A 152 -40.61 11.76 3.92
N ILE A 153 -41.66 12.54 4.01
CA ILE A 153 -43.01 12.16 3.57
C ILE A 153 -43.29 12.89 2.25
N GLU A 154 -43.67 12.12 1.23
CA GLU A 154 -44.10 12.68 -0.04
C GLU A 154 -45.47 13.36 0.17
N ASN A 155 -45.56 14.62 -0.26
CA ASN A 155 -46.77 15.46 -0.07
C ASN A 155 -47.25 15.57 1.40
N GLY A 156 -46.30 15.77 2.33
CA GLY A 156 -46.66 15.86 3.74
C GLY A 156 -45.52 16.36 4.62
N CYS A 157 -45.77 16.28 5.92
CA CYS A 157 -44.79 16.59 6.95
C CYS A 157 -44.58 15.42 7.89
N SER A 158 -43.37 15.30 8.43
CA SER A 158 -43.12 14.46 9.60
C SER A 158 -42.75 15.32 10.81
N ALA A 159 -43.23 14.93 12.00
CA ALA A 159 -42.95 15.63 13.25
C ALA A 159 -42.63 14.65 14.37
N ILE A 160 -41.68 15.06 15.24
CA ILE A 160 -41.35 14.37 16.48
C ILE A 160 -41.06 15.38 17.58
N VAL A 161 -41.40 15.02 18.80
CA VAL A 161 -41.08 15.79 19.99
C VAL A 161 -39.78 15.28 20.59
N LEU A 162 -38.88 16.20 20.93
CA LEU A 162 -37.68 15.93 21.69
C LEU A 162 -37.53 17.04 22.75
N ASP A 163 -37.57 16.69 24.03
CA ASP A 163 -37.65 17.61 25.13
C ASP A 163 -38.88 18.55 25.01
N GLU A 164 -38.65 19.86 25.05
CA GLU A 164 -39.69 20.88 24.85
C GLU A 164 -39.73 21.43 23.39
N GLN A 165 -39.09 20.70 22.45
CA GLN A 165 -38.99 21.09 21.04
C GLN A 165 -39.74 20.14 20.13
N ILE A 166 -40.24 20.65 19.03
CA ILE A 166 -40.86 19.88 17.96
C ILE A 166 -39.98 20.01 16.72
N ILE A 167 -39.48 18.88 16.23
CA ILE A 167 -38.71 18.81 14.99
C ILE A 167 -39.70 18.45 13.88
N ILE A 168 -39.79 19.31 12.85
CA ILE A 168 -40.76 19.18 11.75
C ILE A 168 -40.02 19.19 10.43
N ARG A 169 -40.13 18.12 9.65
CA ARG A 169 -39.64 18.05 8.27
C ARG A 169 -40.77 18.23 7.28
N GLN A 170 -40.63 19.18 6.37
CA GLN A 170 -41.66 19.53 5.38
C GLN A 170 -41.31 19.05 3.96
N SER A 171 -40.04 18.98 3.62
CA SER A 171 -39.60 18.48 2.32
C SER A 171 -38.18 17.93 2.37
N ALA A 172 -37.63 17.58 1.23
CA ALA A 172 -36.25 17.09 1.14
C ALA A 172 -35.22 18.06 1.74
N TRP A 173 -35.48 19.38 1.64
CA TRP A 173 -34.57 20.44 2.10
C TRP A 173 -35.28 21.56 2.86
N GLN A 174 -36.40 21.26 3.48
CA GLN A 174 -37.14 22.19 4.32
C GLN A 174 -37.61 21.53 5.59
N GLY A 175 -37.46 22.25 6.69
CA GLY A 175 -37.93 21.87 8.00
C GLY A 175 -37.55 22.90 9.05
N MET A 176 -38.00 22.69 10.25
CA MET A 176 -37.78 23.59 11.37
C MET A 176 -37.77 22.78 12.69
N THR A 177 -37.05 23.30 13.65
CA THR A 177 -37.18 22.90 15.05
C THR A 177 -37.74 24.08 15.82
N ILE A 178 -38.81 23.91 16.56
CA ILE A 178 -39.54 24.92 17.28
C ILE A 178 -39.80 24.52 18.72
N ASP A 179 -39.84 25.48 19.60
CA ASP A 179 -40.25 25.26 21.00
C ASP A 179 -41.78 25.13 21.14
N PHE A 180 -42.25 24.41 22.13
CA PHE A 180 -43.70 24.23 22.37
C PHE A 180 -44.55 25.50 22.35
N PRO A 181 -44.12 26.64 22.92
CA PRO A 181 -44.90 27.89 22.85
C PRO A 181 -45.17 28.39 21.41
N ALA A 182 -44.29 28.05 20.44
CA ALA A 182 -44.50 28.45 19.04
C ALA A 182 -45.46 27.53 18.28
N TRP A 183 -45.75 26.35 18.79
CA TRP A 183 -46.59 25.33 18.14
C TRP A 183 -47.97 25.83 17.69
N PRO A 184 -48.74 26.57 18.48
CA PRO A 184 -50.07 27.03 18.04
C PRO A 184 -50.02 27.95 16.79
N VAL A 185 -48.93 28.68 16.60
CA VAL A 185 -48.74 29.56 15.42
C VAL A 185 -48.33 28.73 14.22
N VAL A 186 -47.37 27.83 14.39
CA VAL A 186 -46.85 27.01 13.30
C VAL A 186 -47.86 26.00 12.84
N SER A 187 -48.60 25.35 13.75
CA SER A 187 -49.68 24.40 13.38
C SER A 187 -50.73 25.06 12.50
N ARG A 188 -51.12 26.30 12.81
CA ARG A 188 -52.08 27.07 11.99
C ARG A 188 -51.52 27.36 10.59
N GLN A 189 -50.23 27.68 10.48
CA GLN A 189 -49.62 27.87 9.15
C GLN A 189 -49.56 26.59 8.34
N LEU A 190 -49.30 25.45 8.99
CA LEU A 190 -49.33 24.12 8.34
C LEU A 190 -50.70 23.73 7.86
N ILE A 191 -51.78 24.03 8.64
CA ILE A 191 -53.18 23.84 8.24
C ILE A 191 -53.48 24.66 6.98
N ASN A 192 -53.15 25.99 6.99
CA ASN A 192 -53.38 26.85 5.85
C ASN A 192 -52.64 26.37 4.60
N ARG A 193 -51.47 25.83 4.77
CA ARG A 193 -50.69 25.25 3.63
C ARG A 193 -51.30 23.98 3.08
N ALA A 194 -51.79 23.11 3.95
CA ALA A 194 -52.54 21.90 3.55
C ALA A 194 -53.78 22.24 2.75
N GLN A 195 -54.59 23.19 3.23
CA GLN A 195 -55.81 23.66 2.57
C GLN A 195 -55.55 24.32 1.20
N ASN A 196 -54.51 25.13 1.08
CA ASN A 196 -54.13 25.77 -0.19
C ASN A 196 -53.59 24.76 -1.22
N SER A 197 -52.99 23.63 -0.80
CA SER A 197 -52.58 22.58 -1.71
C SER A 197 -53.81 21.83 -2.30
N ASP A 198 -54.86 21.69 -1.55
CA ASP A 198 -56.12 21.09 -2.01
C ASP A 198 -56.82 21.95 -3.05
N GLU A 199 -56.88 23.32 -2.83
CA GLU A 199 -57.47 24.24 -3.80
C GLU A 199 -56.73 24.31 -5.14
N GLN A 200 -55.41 24.12 -5.16
CA GLN A 200 -54.64 24.05 -6.41
C GLN A 200 -54.80 22.71 -7.15
N SER A 201 -55.11 21.63 -6.44
CA SER A 201 -55.40 20.34 -7.03
C SER A 201 -56.77 20.28 -7.71
N GLU A 202 -57.79 21.00 -7.19
CA GLU A 202 -59.11 21.08 -7.82
C GLU A 202 -59.11 21.86 -9.17
N ALA A 203 -58.11 22.73 -9.41
CA ALA A 203 -57.97 23.48 -10.66
C ALA A 203 -57.41 22.65 -11.83
N ASN A 204 -56.79 21.53 -11.57
CA ASN A 204 -56.22 20.62 -12.56
C ASN A 204 -57.00 19.28 -12.57
N VAL A 205 -58.18 19.30 -13.19
CA VAL A 205 -59.05 18.11 -13.40
C VAL A 205 -58.32 17.07 -14.24
N HIS A 206 -58.23 15.87 -13.71
CA HIS A 206 -57.99 14.53 -14.27
C HIS A 206 -56.71 13.81 -13.79
N THR A 207 -56.66 13.55 -12.49
CA THR A 207 -56.02 12.31 -11.99
C THR A 207 -56.69 11.96 -10.65
N ASP A 208 -57.33 10.77 -10.57
CA ASP A 208 -58.05 10.23 -9.42
C ASP A 208 -57.19 9.88 -8.19
N GLU A 209 -56.08 10.52 -7.98
CA GLU A 209 -55.31 10.45 -6.74
C GLU A 209 -55.44 11.80 -6.03
N ALA A 210 -56.38 11.88 -5.08
CA ALA A 210 -56.44 12.96 -4.13
C ALA A 210 -55.05 13.11 -3.48
N ASN A 211 -54.37 14.21 -3.77
CA ASN A 211 -53.09 14.57 -3.21
C ASN A 211 -53.29 14.98 -1.73
N ASP A 212 -53.67 14.01 -0.89
CA ASP A 212 -53.99 14.25 0.52
C ASP A 212 -52.69 14.60 1.27
N TYR A 213 -52.58 15.84 1.72
CA TYR A 213 -51.45 16.31 2.49
C TYR A 213 -51.44 15.59 3.83
N SER A 214 -50.45 14.72 4.04
CA SER A 214 -50.37 13.91 5.24
C SER A 214 -49.43 14.50 6.29
N PHE A 215 -49.86 14.55 7.54
CA PHE A 215 -49.02 14.95 8.67
C PHE A 215 -48.77 13.76 9.58
N CYS A 216 -47.52 13.21 9.51
CA CYS A 216 -47.10 12.05 10.27
C CYS A 216 -46.44 12.46 11.59
N ALA A 217 -47.09 12.16 12.72
CA ALA A 217 -46.52 12.42 14.05
C ALA A 217 -45.99 11.12 14.65
N TYR A 218 -44.70 11.13 15.02
CA TYR A 218 -43.96 10.04 15.66
C TYR A 218 -43.95 10.13 17.20
N SER A 219 -44.60 11.13 17.75
CA SER A 219 -44.80 11.33 19.18
C SER A 219 -46.04 12.14 19.44
N SER A 220 -46.54 12.16 20.69
CA SER A 220 -47.67 12.98 21.08
C SER A 220 -47.37 14.46 20.98
N LEU A 221 -48.06 15.20 20.13
CA LEU A 221 -47.89 16.63 19.95
C LEU A 221 -48.67 17.42 21.02
N PRO A 222 -48.17 18.63 21.41
CA PRO A 222 -48.92 19.52 22.30
C PRO A 222 -50.32 19.88 21.74
N GLY A 223 -51.28 20.13 22.59
CA GLY A 223 -52.65 20.45 22.15
C GLY A 223 -52.71 21.67 21.23
N GLY A 224 -53.70 21.70 20.31
CA GLY A 224 -53.95 22.80 19.38
C GLY A 224 -53.93 22.47 17.90
N ALA A 225 -53.73 21.21 17.52
CA ALA A 225 -53.65 20.76 16.14
C ALA A 225 -54.88 19.88 15.72
N SER A 226 -56.05 20.03 16.33
CA SER A 226 -57.25 19.21 16.09
C SER A 226 -57.80 19.33 14.66
N GLU A 227 -57.40 20.31 13.91
CA GLU A 227 -57.76 20.54 12.50
C GLU A 227 -56.81 19.90 11.49
N LEU A 228 -55.63 19.44 11.95
CA LEU A 228 -54.67 18.72 11.09
C LEU A 228 -55.09 17.25 11.04
N ASN A 229 -55.12 16.68 9.85
CA ASN A 229 -55.24 15.24 9.67
C ASN A 229 -53.93 14.55 10.10
N ILE A 230 -53.75 14.30 11.41
CA ILE A 230 -52.53 13.75 11.97
C ILE A 230 -52.61 12.21 11.93
N GLN A 231 -51.73 11.64 11.15
CA GLN A 231 -51.49 10.19 11.21
C GLN A 231 -50.50 9.92 12.34
N THR A 232 -50.97 9.30 13.42
CA THR A 232 -50.10 8.91 14.52
C THR A 232 -49.32 7.65 14.12
N MET A 233 -48.04 7.79 14.03
CA MET A 233 -47.10 6.69 13.77
C MET A 233 -46.76 5.96 15.07
N PRO A 234 -46.20 4.73 15.02
CA PRO A 234 -45.71 4.06 16.20
C PRO A 234 -44.71 4.95 16.95
N GLU A 235 -44.88 5.05 18.27
CA GLU A 235 -44.01 5.85 19.11
C GLU A 235 -42.61 5.20 19.21
N GLU A 236 -41.59 5.91 18.80
CA GLU A 236 -40.22 5.48 18.83
C GLU A 236 -39.38 6.45 19.67
N LEU A 237 -38.23 5.98 20.15
CA LEU A 237 -37.24 6.86 20.76
C LEU A 237 -36.85 7.93 19.73
N PRO A 238 -37.00 9.25 20.03
CA PRO A 238 -36.76 10.31 19.05
C PRO A 238 -35.38 10.21 18.40
N LEU A 239 -34.33 9.96 19.19
CA LEU A 239 -32.99 9.84 18.64
C LEU A 239 -32.80 8.56 17.80
N ALA A 240 -33.58 7.49 18.03
CA ALA A 240 -33.51 6.28 17.22
C ALA A 240 -34.06 6.52 15.82
N LEU A 241 -35.18 7.23 15.70
CA LEU A 241 -35.76 7.64 14.42
C LEU A 241 -34.79 8.54 13.65
N LEU A 242 -34.23 9.55 14.34
CA LEU A 242 -33.24 10.47 13.75
C LEU A 242 -31.95 9.73 13.32
N ALA A 243 -31.50 8.73 14.06
CA ALA A 243 -30.32 7.94 13.73
C ALA A 243 -30.54 7.12 12.46
N GLU A 244 -31.71 6.47 12.33
CA GLU A 244 -32.05 5.65 11.17
C GLU A 244 -32.05 6.47 9.88
N HIS A 245 -32.75 7.59 9.86
CA HIS A 245 -32.87 8.41 8.67
C HIS A 245 -31.63 9.28 8.43
N GLY A 246 -30.96 9.73 9.51
CA GLY A 246 -29.70 10.47 9.43
C GLY A 246 -28.55 9.69 8.81
N GLN A 247 -28.51 8.38 8.98
CA GLN A 247 -27.53 7.52 8.33
C GLN A 247 -27.66 7.56 6.79
N LYS A 248 -28.86 7.60 6.29
CA LYS A 248 -29.20 7.61 4.85
C LYS A 248 -28.90 8.95 4.15
N GLN A 249 -28.69 10.02 4.93
CA GLN A 249 -28.39 11.35 4.38
C GLN A 249 -26.94 11.45 3.91
N SER A 250 -26.74 11.98 2.70
CA SER A 250 -25.37 12.24 2.18
C SER A 250 -24.79 13.58 2.65
N PHE A 251 -25.65 14.50 3.05
CA PHE A 251 -25.25 15.84 3.48
C PHE A 251 -24.41 15.80 4.76
N ASN A 252 -23.42 16.66 4.80
CA ASN A 252 -22.57 16.89 5.99
C ASN A 252 -22.27 18.37 6.12
N LEU A 253 -22.59 18.93 7.27
CA LEU A 253 -22.30 20.34 7.58
C LEU A 253 -20.79 20.61 7.69
N ARG A 254 -19.99 19.58 8.02
CA ARG A 254 -18.52 19.70 8.13
C ARG A 254 -17.85 19.78 6.77
N GLN A 255 -17.88 20.95 6.16
CA GLN A 255 -17.28 21.26 4.85
C GLN A 255 -16.27 22.41 4.97
N GLY A 256 -15.51 22.64 3.92
CA GLY A 256 -14.61 23.79 3.81
C GLY A 256 -13.61 23.88 4.96
N GLU A 257 -13.67 24.99 5.70
CA GLU A 257 -12.80 25.23 6.86
C GLU A 257 -13.07 24.31 8.04
N PHE A 258 -14.31 23.83 8.21
CA PHE A 258 -14.73 22.91 9.26
C PHE A 258 -14.66 21.44 8.85
N GLN A 259 -14.12 21.15 7.66
CA GLN A 259 -13.95 19.78 7.21
C GLN A 259 -13.09 18.96 8.17
N TYR A 260 -13.57 17.79 8.56
CA TYR A 260 -12.78 16.88 9.36
C TYR A 260 -11.57 16.40 8.56
N LYS A 261 -10.41 16.82 9.02
CA LYS A 261 -9.13 16.34 8.48
C LYS A 261 -8.63 15.25 9.43
N GLU A 262 -8.77 14.00 9.04
CA GLU A 262 -8.06 12.94 9.76
C GLU A 262 -6.58 13.33 9.85
N LYS A 263 -6.10 13.53 11.06
CA LYS A 263 -4.65 13.64 11.30
C LYS A 263 -4.05 12.31 10.87
N ARG A 264 -3.54 12.24 9.65
CA ARG A 264 -2.77 11.07 9.19
C ARG A 264 -1.74 10.79 10.27
N SER A 265 -1.79 9.59 10.84
CA SER A 265 -0.89 9.24 11.93
C SER A 265 0.54 9.53 11.47
N PRO A 266 1.37 10.24 12.26
CA PRO A 266 2.74 10.54 11.88
C PRO A 266 3.55 9.27 11.61
N VAL A 267 3.09 8.14 12.14
CA VAL A 267 3.65 6.80 11.90
C VAL A 267 3.60 6.43 10.42
N LEU A 268 2.50 6.72 9.71
CA LEU A 268 2.38 6.40 8.28
C LEU A 268 3.33 7.25 7.43
N ALA A 269 3.50 8.52 7.78
CA ALA A 269 4.45 9.41 7.11
C ALA A 269 5.90 8.93 7.30
N ASN A 270 6.26 8.50 8.51
CA ASN A 270 7.59 7.97 8.81
C ASN A 270 7.86 6.65 8.05
N TRP A 271 6.84 5.79 7.90
CA TRP A 271 6.93 4.55 7.11
C TRP A 271 7.12 4.83 5.62
N LEU A 272 6.47 5.87 5.08
CA LEU A 272 6.67 6.28 3.69
C LEU A 272 8.09 6.78 3.44
N TRP A 273 8.67 7.54 4.38
CA TRP A 273 10.08 7.93 4.31
C TRP A 273 11.02 6.74 4.39
N ALA A 274 10.77 5.79 5.31
CA ALA A 274 11.55 4.55 5.41
C ALA A 274 11.47 3.70 4.13
N ALA A 275 10.29 3.56 3.54
CA ALA A 275 10.11 2.88 2.26
C ALA A 275 10.85 3.60 1.12
N GLY A 276 10.82 4.94 1.09
CA GLY A 276 11.57 5.75 0.13
C GLY A 276 13.08 5.53 0.23
N PHE A 277 13.63 5.52 1.44
CA PHE A 277 15.05 5.21 1.67
C PHE A 277 15.42 3.77 1.27
N ALA A 278 14.54 2.79 1.54
CA ALA A 278 14.77 1.41 1.14
C ALA A 278 14.82 1.25 -0.39
N VAL A 279 13.90 1.88 -1.12
CA VAL A 279 13.91 1.90 -2.59
C VAL A 279 15.16 2.60 -3.11
N PHE A 280 15.55 3.73 -2.53
CA PHE A 280 16.77 4.45 -2.93
C PHE A 280 18.03 3.61 -2.71
N ALA A 281 18.16 2.95 -1.56
CA ALA A 281 19.27 2.03 -1.29
C ALA A 281 19.31 0.85 -2.26
N LEU A 282 18.14 0.31 -2.64
CA LEU A 282 18.05 -0.75 -3.64
C LEU A 282 18.50 -0.27 -5.03
N LEU A 283 18.10 0.91 -5.44
CA LEU A 283 18.56 1.51 -6.70
C LEU A 283 20.06 1.76 -6.71
N LEU A 284 20.63 2.23 -5.60
CA LEU A 284 22.09 2.40 -5.47
C LEU A 284 22.84 1.07 -5.58
N THR A 285 22.32 0.00 -4.94
CA THR A 285 22.96 -1.33 -5.01
C THR A 285 22.87 -1.94 -6.42
N VAL A 286 21.74 -1.76 -7.10
CA VAL A 286 21.57 -2.19 -8.50
C VAL A 286 22.49 -1.39 -9.42
N GLY A 287 22.56 -0.07 -9.25
CA GLY A 287 23.45 0.81 -10.02
C GLY A 287 24.94 0.45 -9.81
N ALA A 288 25.36 0.21 -8.56
CA ALA A 288 26.73 -0.20 -8.25
C ALA A 288 27.08 -1.59 -8.82
N LYS A 289 26.14 -2.55 -8.81
CA LYS A 289 26.34 -3.85 -9.45
C LYS A 289 26.36 -3.74 -10.96
N GLY A 290 25.51 -2.91 -11.54
CA GLY A 290 25.49 -2.63 -12.98
C GLY A 290 26.80 -2.01 -13.47
N SER A 291 27.34 -1.03 -12.77
CA SER A 291 28.63 -0.41 -13.11
C SER A 291 29.81 -1.39 -13.01
N LYS A 292 29.81 -2.28 -11.99
CA LYS A 292 30.81 -3.36 -11.90
C LYS A 292 30.72 -4.35 -13.06
N LEU A 293 29.51 -4.70 -13.49
CA LEU A 293 29.30 -5.57 -14.65
C LEU A 293 29.88 -4.96 -15.92
N LEU A 294 29.63 -3.66 -16.16
CA LEU A 294 30.18 -2.93 -17.31
C LEU A 294 31.73 -2.85 -17.26
N GLN A 295 32.31 -2.61 -16.09
CA GLN A 295 33.77 -2.63 -15.90
C GLN A 295 34.35 -4.02 -16.15
N LEU A 296 33.69 -5.08 -15.68
CA LEU A 296 34.16 -6.45 -15.85
C LEU A 296 34.11 -6.88 -17.33
N THR A 297 33.06 -6.51 -18.06
CA THR A 297 32.97 -6.76 -19.50
C THR A 297 34.06 -6.03 -20.28
N ALA A 298 34.36 -4.77 -19.94
CA ALA A 298 35.43 -4.03 -20.54
C ALA A 298 36.83 -4.65 -20.24
N GLN A 299 37.06 -5.13 -19.00
CA GLN A 299 38.27 -5.85 -18.62
C GLN A 299 38.44 -7.17 -19.38
N ILE A 300 37.36 -7.94 -19.54
CA ILE A 300 37.34 -9.18 -20.33
C ILE A 300 37.78 -8.90 -21.77
N GLU A 301 37.19 -7.89 -22.39
CA GLU A 301 37.52 -7.50 -23.78
C GLU A 301 38.99 -7.09 -23.94
N THR A 302 39.54 -6.34 -23.00
CA THR A 302 40.97 -5.96 -22.99
C THR A 302 41.89 -7.17 -22.82
N VAL A 303 41.57 -8.09 -21.92
CA VAL A 303 42.33 -9.32 -21.73
C VAL A 303 42.24 -10.23 -22.95
N GLU A 304 41.07 -10.36 -23.56
CA GLU A 304 40.88 -11.11 -24.80
C GLU A 304 41.73 -10.55 -25.95
N GLN A 305 41.76 -9.23 -26.11
CA GLN A 305 42.63 -8.58 -27.09
C GLN A 305 44.13 -8.83 -26.83
N GLN A 306 44.54 -8.79 -25.56
CA GLN A 306 45.91 -9.09 -25.17
C GLN A 306 46.28 -10.55 -25.45
N ILE A 307 45.40 -11.50 -25.17
CA ILE A 307 45.61 -12.92 -25.48
C ILE A 307 45.79 -13.11 -26.97
N VAL A 308 44.90 -12.50 -27.77
CA VAL A 308 44.98 -12.60 -29.25
C VAL A 308 46.27 -11.95 -29.79
N SER A 309 46.65 -10.77 -29.28
CA SER A 309 47.88 -10.08 -29.70
C SER A 309 49.15 -10.88 -29.34
N ASN A 310 49.25 -11.37 -28.10
CA ASN A 310 50.36 -12.19 -27.67
C ASN A 310 50.46 -13.52 -28.42
N TYR A 311 49.32 -14.14 -28.71
CA TYR A 311 49.27 -15.38 -29.49
C TYR A 311 49.76 -15.14 -30.96
N LYS A 312 49.31 -14.04 -31.59
CA LYS A 312 49.74 -13.67 -32.93
C LYS A 312 51.21 -13.30 -33.00
N SER A 313 51.74 -12.66 -31.95
CA SER A 313 53.17 -12.34 -31.87
C SER A 313 54.04 -13.59 -31.76
N ALA A 314 53.56 -14.61 -31.05
CA ALA A 314 54.25 -15.88 -30.89
C ALA A 314 54.11 -16.80 -32.12
N PHE A 315 52.99 -16.70 -32.87
CA PHE A 315 52.65 -17.54 -34.02
C PHE A 315 52.14 -16.72 -35.21
N PRO A 316 53.01 -16.03 -35.96
CA PRO A 316 52.60 -15.05 -36.99
C PRO A 316 51.81 -15.64 -38.15
N ASN A 317 51.89 -16.95 -38.39
CA ASN A 317 51.16 -17.59 -39.49
C ASN A 317 49.71 -18.04 -39.15
N THR A 318 49.17 -17.64 -37.99
CA THR A 318 47.84 -18.07 -37.58
C THR A 318 46.77 -17.06 -38.00
N GLN A 319 45.90 -17.45 -38.92
CA GLN A 319 44.85 -16.55 -39.49
C GLN A 319 43.65 -16.31 -38.53
N LYS A 320 43.29 -17.25 -37.67
CA LYS A 320 42.15 -17.14 -36.71
C LYS A 320 42.51 -17.72 -35.35
N VAL A 321 42.44 -16.87 -34.33
CA VAL A 321 42.59 -17.27 -32.91
C VAL A 321 41.22 -17.37 -32.27
N ARG A 322 40.83 -18.53 -31.78
CA ARG A 322 39.57 -18.73 -31.06
C ARG A 322 39.87 -18.80 -29.57
N ILE A 323 39.44 -17.79 -28.82
CA ILE A 323 39.77 -17.63 -27.39
C ILE A 323 39.39 -18.86 -26.56
N ASN A 324 38.19 -19.43 -26.81
CA ASN A 324 37.73 -20.64 -26.10
C ASN A 324 38.59 -21.88 -26.30
N THR A 325 39.41 -21.89 -27.34
CA THR A 325 40.24 -23.07 -27.68
C THR A 325 41.75 -22.73 -27.72
N VAL A 326 42.13 -21.48 -27.31
CA VAL A 326 43.54 -21.04 -27.30
C VAL A 326 44.45 -21.99 -26.52
N LYS A 327 44.00 -22.49 -25.38
CA LYS A 327 44.78 -23.42 -24.55
C LYS A 327 45.04 -24.74 -25.29
N SER A 328 44.09 -25.28 -25.98
CA SER A 328 44.27 -26.53 -26.76
C SER A 328 45.02 -26.30 -28.07
N GLN A 329 44.88 -25.12 -28.70
CA GLN A 329 45.68 -24.72 -29.86
C GLN A 329 47.16 -24.58 -29.47
N LEU A 330 47.45 -23.91 -28.33
CA LEU A 330 48.77 -23.72 -27.81
C LEU A 330 49.42 -25.09 -27.47
N LYS A 331 48.67 -25.99 -26.80
CA LYS A 331 49.19 -27.34 -26.47
C LYS A 331 49.53 -28.13 -27.73
N ARG A 332 48.74 -28.04 -28.79
CA ARG A 332 49.02 -28.71 -30.06
C ARG A 332 50.23 -28.13 -30.77
N GLN A 333 50.41 -26.82 -30.75
CA GLN A 333 51.60 -26.13 -31.34
C GLN A 333 52.88 -26.53 -30.58
N ILE A 334 52.88 -26.53 -29.26
CA ILE A 334 53.99 -26.94 -28.42
C ILE A 334 54.37 -28.41 -28.67
N SER A 335 53.39 -29.31 -28.87
CA SER A 335 53.66 -30.70 -29.18
C SER A 335 54.25 -30.89 -30.59
N GLN A 336 53.96 -30.00 -31.55
CA GLN A 336 54.55 -30.03 -32.89
C GLN A 336 56.01 -29.50 -32.91
N VAL A 337 56.40 -28.62 -32.01
CA VAL A 337 57.77 -28.06 -31.91
C VAL A 337 58.71 -28.98 -31.10
N GLY A 338 58.24 -30.14 -30.63
CA GLY A 338 59.09 -31.16 -29.96
C GLY A 338 59.11 -31.08 -28.42
N GLY A 339 58.22 -30.32 -27.84
CA GLY A 339 58.00 -30.29 -26.39
C GLY A 339 56.97 -31.29 -25.91
N GLY A 340 57.12 -32.58 -26.28
CA GLY A 340 56.20 -33.61 -25.76
C GLY A 340 56.56 -34.05 -24.35
N ASP A 341 55.57 -34.44 -23.57
CA ASP A 341 55.63 -34.95 -22.18
C ASP A 341 56.68 -36.10 -21.97
N ASN A 342 57.15 -36.71 -23.07
CA ASN A 342 58.10 -37.85 -23.07
C ASN A 342 59.54 -37.47 -22.62
N GLN A 343 60.01 -36.22 -22.74
CA GLN A 343 61.35 -35.83 -22.29
C GLN A 343 61.40 -35.51 -20.77
N ALA A 344 60.32 -35.07 -20.21
CA ALA A 344 60.25 -34.80 -18.75
C ALA A 344 60.35 -36.10 -17.94
N GLY A 345 59.73 -37.17 -18.40
CA GLY A 345 59.79 -38.51 -17.74
C GLY A 345 61.22 -39.12 -17.80
N PHE A 346 61.88 -39.06 -18.97
CA PHE A 346 63.21 -39.60 -19.14
C PHE A 346 64.26 -38.89 -18.23
N LEU A 347 64.30 -37.58 -18.26
CA LEU A 347 65.21 -36.78 -17.44
C LEU A 347 64.97 -36.95 -15.95
N SER A 348 63.72 -37.06 -15.53
CA SER A 348 63.34 -37.31 -14.14
C SER A 348 63.84 -38.66 -13.66
N MET A 349 63.62 -39.74 -14.42
CA MET A 349 64.11 -41.09 -14.08
C MET A 349 65.61 -41.17 -14.11
N LEU A 350 66.27 -40.53 -15.10
CA LEU A 350 67.70 -40.50 -15.19
C LEU A 350 68.32 -39.77 -13.99
N SER A 351 67.73 -38.70 -13.52
CA SER A 351 68.20 -37.99 -12.32
C SER A 351 68.10 -38.86 -11.05
N LYS A 352 67.11 -39.71 -10.93
CA LYS A 352 66.92 -40.66 -9.81
C LYS A 352 67.93 -41.80 -9.85
N ILE A 353 68.33 -42.23 -11.05
CA ILE A 353 69.29 -43.35 -11.23
C ILE A 353 70.75 -42.87 -11.13
N ARG A 354 71.06 -41.60 -11.38
CA ARG A 354 72.41 -41.04 -11.37
C ARG A 354 73.23 -41.37 -10.10
N PRO A 355 72.63 -41.30 -8.87
CA PRO A 355 73.36 -41.62 -7.65
C PRO A 355 73.88 -43.10 -7.62
N ALA A 356 73.09 -44.05 -8.19
CA ALA A 356 73.46 -45.44 -8.25
C ALA A 356 74.66 -45.69 -9.16
N PHE A 357 74.74 -44.97 -10.28
CA PHE A 357 75.94 -45.01 -11.11
C PHE A 357 77.21 -44.43 -10.42
N SER A 358 77.00 -43.41 -9.61
CA SER A 358 78.12 -42.80 -8.85
C SER A 358 78.63 -43.70 -7.70
N ALA A 359 77.70 -44.60 -7.18
CA ALA A 359 78.08 -45.52 -6.10
C ALA A 359 78.72 -46.78 -6.59
N VAL A 360 78.64 -47.16 -7.89
CA VAL A 360 79.26 -48.31 -8.50
C VAL A 360 79.94 -47.89 -9.80
N PRO A 361 81.13 -47.26 -9.72
CA PRO A 361 81.83 -46.72 -10.88
C PRO A 361 82.41 -47.86 -11.80
N GLU A 362 82.54 -49.03 -11.31
CA GLU A 362 82.99 -50.21 -12.09
C GLU A 362 81.93 -50.74 -13.07
N LEU A 363 80.72 -50.38 -12.89
CA LEU A 363 79.60 -50.67 -13.83
C LEU A 363 79.49 -49.58 -14.89
N LYS A 364 79.89 -49.90 -16.10
CA LYS A 364 79.84 -48.98 -17.25
C LYS A 364 78.63 -49.24 -18.10
N PRO A 365 77.75 -48.18 -18.26
CA PRO A 365 76.58 -48.29 -19.15
C PRO A 365 77.05 -48.25 -20.64
N GLU A 366 76.67 -49.20 -21.44
CA GLU A 366 76.91 -49.29 -22.89
C GLU A 366 75.76 -48.69 -23.68
N SER A 367 74.51 -48.93 -23.27
CA SER A 367 73.36 -48.34 -23.95
C SER A 367 72.22 -48.08 -22.99
N LEU A 368 71.55 -47.00 -23.27
CA LEU A 368 70.35 -46.54 -22.56
C LEU A 368 69.20 -46.37 -23.57
N LYS A 369 68.10 -47.08 -23.37
CA LYS A 369 66.88 -46.95 -24.17
C LYS A 369 65.69 -46.60 -23.25
N PHE A 370 64.97 -45.54 -23.57
CA PHE A 370 63.75 -45.15 -22.84
C PHE A 370 62.49 -45.49 -23.63
N ASP A 371 61.58 -46.23 -23.04
CA ASP A 371 60.24 -46.45 -23.56
C ASP A 371 59.26 -45.50 -22.87
N GLY A 372 58.89 -44.42 -23.57
CA GLY A 372 57.98 -43.40 -23.04
C GLY A 372 56.53 -43.87 -22.83
N LYS A 373 56.10 -44.98 -23.45
CA LYS A 373 54.77 -45.55 -23.25
C LYS A 373 54.69 -46.38 -21.96
N ARG A 374 55.81 -47.04 -21.65
CA ARG A 374 55.91 -47.91 -20.46
C ARG A 374 56.57 -47.24 -19.29
N GLN A 375 57.10 -46.01 -19.49
CA GLN A 375 57.90 -45.29 -18.49
C GLN A 375 59.02 -46.19 -17.93
N GLU A 376 59.77 -46.84 -18.83
CA GLU A 376 60.78 -47.85 -18.55
C GLU A 376 62.11 -47.42 -19.17
N ILE A 377 63.19 -47.44 -18.40
CA ILE A 377 64.57 -47.30 -18.90
C ILE A 377 65.21 -48.64 -18.93
N ARG A 378 65.68 -49.07 -20.12
CA ARG A 378 66.53 -50.26 -20.29
C ARG A 378 67.95 -49.80 -20.40
N ILE A 379 68.77 -50.43 -19.54
CA ILE A 379 70.22 -50.18 -19.46
C ILE A 379 70.94 -51.45 -19.80
N GLN A 380 71.84 -51.39 -20.73
CA GLN A 380 72.86 -52.48 -20.91
C GLN A 380 74.19 -51.96 -20.31
N ALA A 381 74.78 -52.71 -19.47
CA ALA A 381 76.04 -52.36 -18.78
C ALA A 381 77.00 -53.54 -18.73
N VAL A 382 78.29 -53.20 -18.59
CA VAL A 382 79.37 -54.15 -18.46
C VAL A 382 80.15 -53.85 -17.16
N ALA A 383 80.52 -54.90 -16.42
CA ALA A 383 81.33 -54.78 -15.20
C ALA A 383 82.33 -55.94 -15.10
N SER A 384 83.32 -55.80 -14.30
CA SER A 384 84.35 -56.83 -14.11
C SER A 384 83.93 -58.04 -13.30
N ASP A 385 82.78 -57.96 -12.51
CA ASP A 385 82.27 -59.06 -11.69
C ASP A 385 80.77 -58.96 -11.50
N TYR A 386 80.07 -60.02 -11.28
CA TYR A 386 78.65 -60.15 -10.98
C TYR A 386 78.22 -59.39 -9.74
N GLN A 387 79.10 -59.16 -8.79
CA GLN A 387 78.82 -58.42 -7.55
C GLN A 387 78.49 -56.93 -7.81
N HIS A 388 79.02 -56.33 -8.85
CA HIS A 388 78.76 -54.94 -9.22
C HIS A 388 77.35 -54.76 -9.75
N PHE A 389 76.80 -55.77 -10.43
CA PHE A 389 75.38 -55.72 -10.88
C PHE A 389 74.40 -55.82 -9.69
N GLU A 390 74.70 -56.65 -8.68
CA GLU A 390 73.87 -56.71 -7.46
C GLU A 390 73.99 -55.50 -6.63
N LYS A 391 75.14 -54.88 -6.50
CA LYS A 391 75.32 -53.58 -5.81
C LYS A 391 74.55 -52.44 -6.49
N PHE A 392 74.59 -52.33 -7.81
CA PHE A 392 73.87 -51.37 -8.59
C PHE A 392 72.33 -51.53 -8.44
N LYS A 393 71.85 -52.76 -8.53
CA LYS A 393 70.42 -53.10 -8.31
C LYS A 393 69.99 -52.60 -6.91
N ASN A 394 70.75 -52.93 -5.89
CA ASN A 394 70.43 -52.54 -4.52
C ASN A 394 70.46 -50.98 -4.32
N GLU A 395 71.31 -50.25 -4.98
CA GLU A 395 71.39 -48.81 -4.95
C GLU A 395 70.19 -48.16 -5.68
N VAL A 396 69.77 -48.71 -6.82
CA VAL A 396 68.55 -48.21 -7.53
C VAL A 396 67.28 -48.51 -6.75
N LEU A 397 67.18 -49.66 -6.07
CA LEU A 397 66.04 -49.96 -5.21
C LEU A 397 65.85 -48.99 -4.06
N LYS A 398 66.95 -48.38 -3.56
CA LYS A 398 66.85 -47.31 -2.54
C LYS A 398 66.15 -46.07 -3.06
N THR A 399 66.07 -45.86 -4.36
CA THR A 399 65.42 -44.70 -4.99
C THR A 399 63.95 -44.91 -5.27
N LYS A 400 63.36 -45.98 -4.73
CA LYS A 400 61.92 -46.38 -4.93
C LYS A 400 61.57 -46.70 -6.39
N LEU A 401 62.53 -47.06 -7.22
CA LEU A 401 62.35 -47.52 -8.58
C LEU A 401 62.32 -49.05 -8.59
N SER A 402 61.46 -49.65 -9.41
CA SER A 402 61.43 -51.06 -9.64
C SER A 402 62.55 -51.47 -10.62
N VAL A 403 63.38 -52.44 -10.25
CA VAL A 403 64.50 -52.92 -11.07
C VAL A 403 64.33 -54.38 -11.39
N ASN A 404 64.20 -54.70 -12.67
CA ASN A 404 64.25 -56.07 -13.17
C ASN A 404 65.64 -56.30 -13.83
N GLN A 405 66.35 -57.25 -13.33
CA GLN A 405 67.67 -57.70 -13.85
C GLN A 405 67.43 -58.72 -14.94
N GLY A 406 67.96 -58.43 -16.12
CA GLY A 406 67.94 -59.39 -17.23
C GLY A 406 69.09 -60.45 -17.20
N ALA A 407 69.24 -61.17 -18.26
CA ALA A 407 70.32 -62.17 -18.38
C ALA A 407 71.71 -61.54 -18.30
N GLN A 408 72.61 -62.19 -17.62
CA GLN A 408 74.00 -61.83 -17.50
C GLN A 408 74.86 -62.84 -18.22
N ASN A 409 75.71 -62.41 -19.07
CA ASN A 409 76.60 -63.29 -19.84
C ASN A 409 78.07 -62.91 -19.61
N ASN A 410 78.94 -63.92 -19.46
CA ASN A 410 80.35 -63.68 -19.35
C ASN A 410 80.97 -63.61 -20.75
N GLN A 411 81.65 -62.50 -21.03
CA GLN A 411 82.40 -62.20 -22.29
C GLN A 411 83.87 -62.02 -21.99
N GLY A 412 84.66 -63.11 -21.86
CA GLY A 412 86.03 -63.03 -21.53
C GLY A 412 86.29 -62.61 -20.07
N ASP A 413 86.95 -61.48 -19.84
CA ASP A 413 87.24 -60.92 -18.49
C ASP A 413 86.21 -59.94 -17.94
N GLU A 414 85.13 -59.72 -18.70
CA GLU A 414 84.01 -58.82 -18.29
C GLU A 414 82.64 -59.50 -18.36
N VAL A 415 81.73 -59.11 -17.48
CA VAL A 415 80.36 -59.60 -17.44
C VAL A 415 79.46 -58.50 -18.05
N SER A 416 78.64 -58.84 -19.06
CA SER A 416 77.62 -57.98 -19.61
C SER A 416 76.25 -58.38 -19.08
N GLY A 417 75.44 -57.39 -18.75
CA GLY A 417 74.08 -57.60 -18.23
C GLY A 417 73.11 -56.40 -18.58
N SER A 418 71.82 -56.70 -18.44
CA SER A 418 70.79 -55.66 -18.70
C SER A 418 69.93 -55.46 -17.49
N PHE A 419 69.51 -54.16 -17.31
CA PHE A 419 68.51 -53.73 -16.32
C PHE A 419 67.31 -53.08 -17.00
N SER A 420 66.13 -53.38 -16.50
CA SER A 420 64.92 -52.70 -16.84
C SER A 420 64.39 -52.03 -15.61
N ILE A 421 64.36 -50.67 -15.64
CA ILE A 421 64.01 -49.81 -14.49
C ILE A 421 62.75 -49.06 -14.81
N SER A 422 61.75 -49.20 -13.97
CA SER A 422 60.43 -48.54 -14.07
C SER A 422 60.05 -47.86 -12.76
N GLU A 423 59.15 -46.90 -12.85
CA GLU A 423 58.65 -46.18 -11.68
C GLU A 423 57.57 -46.95 -10.94
#